data_9e7a4d2ca315001ad5cd2dd42c867bc8
#
_entry.id   9e7a4d2ca315001ad5cd2dd42c867bc8
#
_cell.length_a   1.000
_cell.length_b   1.000
_cell.length_c   1.000
_cell.angle_alpha   90.00
_cell.angle_beta   90.00
_cell.angle_gamma   90.00
#
_symmetry.space_group_name_H-M   'P 1'
#
loop_
_entity.id
_entity.type
_entity.pdbx_description
1 polymer ?
#
loop_
_entity_poly.entity_id
_entity_poly.type
_entity_poly.pdbx_seq_one_letter_code
_entity_poly.pdbx_strand_id
1 'polypeptide(L)'
;MFTGLIESVGEVAEVKAIDAGFNLRITTGIAGELRLGESISVNGVCLTVVEKGVGRGFHPNPEKTPPDPFFSAEIGPETAKVTSLGALSGGSLVNLERAMPANGRFGGHLVLGHVDATGTIQSIRPEADFSWITVSFPAALAPYLIHRGSVAVDGISLTVAKLDTTTFDVQVVPFTLSHTNLRNTRAGDRVNLECDMVGKYVLRAMEIIGTKV
;
A
#
# COMPACT_ATOMS: atom_id res chain seq x y z
N MET A 1 3.97 2.95 -12.20
CA MET A 1 5.20 2.52 -11.48
C MET A 1 5.44 3.50 -10.36
N PHE A 2 5.84 3.01 -9.19
CA PHE A 2 6.01 3.74 -7.94
C PHE A 2 7.37 3.40 -7.34
N THR A 3 7.72 4.05 -6.23
CA THR A 3 9.01 3.85 -5.54
C THR A 3 8.85 3.28 -4.14
N GLY A 4 7.63 3.26 -3.62
CA GLY A 4 7.33 2.89 -2.24
C GLY A 4 7.66 4.00 -1.23
N LEU A 5 7.77 5.25 -1.68
CA LEU A 5 7.87 6.42 -0.83
C LEU A 5 6.51 7.10 -0.75
N ILE A 6 5.90 7.02 0.40
CA ILE A 6 4.56 7.57 0.62
C ILE A 6 4.61 9.10 0.60
N GLU A 7 3.83 9.71 -0.27
CA GLU A 7 3.74 11.16 -0.43
C GLU A 7 2.70 11.78 0.51
N SER A 8 1.62 11.04 0.79
CA SER A 8 0.53 11.50 1.63
C SER A 8 -0.21 10.33 2.27
N VAL A 9 -0.85 10.58 3.40
CA VAL A 9 -1.87 9.68 3.95
C VAL A 9 -3.22 10.31 3.68
N GLY A 10 -4.05 9.57 2.94
CA GLY A 10 -5.44 9.93 2.69
C GLY A 10 -6.37 9.27 3.70
N GLU A 11 -7.60 9.78 3.77
CA GLU A 11 -8.69 9.20 4.55
C GLU A 11 -9.84 8.80 3.63
N VAL A 12 -10.33 7.58 3.81
CA VAL A 12 -11.50 7.10 3.07
C VAL A 12 -12.74 7.88 3.51
N ALA A 13 -13.27 8.71 2.61
CA ALA A 13 -14.49 9.47 2.85
C ALA A 13 -15.75 8.63 2.63
N GLU A 14 -15.73 7.77 1.59
CA GLU A 14 -16.88 6.97 1.19
C GLU A 14 -16.43 5.69 0.48
N VAL A 15 -17.16 4.61 0.72
CA VAL A 15 -17.11 3.37 -0.05
C VAL A 15 -18.50 3.13 -0.62
N LYS A 16 -18.66 3.24 -1.94
CA LYS A 16 -19.94 3.13 -2.62
C LYS A 16 -19.96 1.92 -3.55
N ALA A 17 -20.90 1.01 -3.34
CA ALA A 17 -21.07 -0.14 -4.23
C ALA A 17 -21.43 0.32 -5.65
N ILE A 18 -20.87 -0.35 -6.66
CA ILE A 18 -21.18 -0.23 -8.07
C ILE A 18 -21.52 -1.61 -8.62
N ASP A 19 -21.95 -1.71 -9.89
CA ASP A 19 -22.40 -2.98 -10.49
C ASP A 19 -21.39 -4.13 -10.31
N ALA A 20 -20.10 -3.84 -10.44
CA ALA A 20 -19.05 -4.83 -10.26
C ALA A 20 -17.91 -4.28 -9.39
N GLY A 21 -18.06 -4.35 -8.06
CA GLY A 21 -17.06 -3.84 -7.12
C GLY A 21 -17.53 -2.61 -6.36
N PHE A 22 -16.64 -1.64 -6.14
CA PHE A 22 -17.00 -0.41 -5.44
C PHE A 22 -16.16 0.78 -5.89
N ASN A 23 -16.70 1.97 -5.73
CA ASN A 23 -16.00 3.23 -5.88
C ASN A 23 -15.49 3.66 -4.49
N LEU A 24 -14.21 4.00 -4.42
CA LEU A 24 -13.53 4.46 -3.23
C LEU A 24 -13.23 5.95 -3.37
N ARG A 25 -13.82 6.77 -2.50
CA ARG A 25 -13.52 8.21 -2.42
C ARG A 25 -12.56 8.47 -1.27
N ILE A 26 -11.47 9.16 -1.56
CA ILE A 26 -10.38 9.43 -0.61
C ILE A 26 -10.13 10.93 -0.54
N THR A 27 -10.19 11.51 0.66
CA THR A 27 -9.77 12.89 0.92
C THR A 27 -8.27 12.94 1.17
N THR A 28 -7.61 13.88 0.52
CA THR A 28 -6.16 14.06 0.65
C THR A 28 -5.70 15.42 0.12
N GLY A 29 -4.65 15.96 0.70
CA GLY A 29 -4.05 17.24 0.26
C GLY A 29 -3.49 17.21 -1.16
N ILE A 30 -3.10 16.04 -1.68
CA ILE A 30 -2.54 15.90 -3.04
C ILE A 30 -3.61 15.76 -4.14
N ALA A 31 -4.90 15.66 -3.79
CA ALA A 31 -5.98 15.44 -4.79
C ALA A 31 -6.02 16.53 -5.89
N GLY A 32 -5.69 17.77 -5.53
CA GLY A 32 -5.64 18.88 -6.50
C GLY A 32 -4.59 18.68 -7.61
N GLU A 33 -3.51 18.00 -7.31
CA GLU A 33 -2.39 17.75 -8.23
C GLU A 33 -2.60 16.53 -9.14
N LEU A 34 -3.57 15.66 -8.80
CA LEU A 34 -3.91 14.47 -9.58
C LEU A 34 -4.60 14.85 -10.89
N ARG A 35 -4.45 13.99 -11.90
CA ARG A 35 -5.14 14.10 -13.20
C ARG A 35 -6.09 12.92 -13.39
N LEU A 36 -7.22 13.16 -14.05
CA LEU A 36 -8.10 12.06 -14.44
C LEU A 36 -7.40 11.09 -15.38
N GLY A 37 -7.55 9.80 -15.13
CA GLY A 37 -6.93 8.72 -15.91
C GLY A 37 -5.49 8.39 -15.49
N GLU A 38 -4.86 9.12 -14.58
CA GLU A 38 -3.53 8.74 -14.08
C GLU A 38 -3.60 7.63 -13.03
N SER A 39 -2.47 6.94 -12.87
CA SER A 39 -2.31 5.92 -11.83
C SER A 39 -1.89 6.54 -10.51
N ILE A 40 -2.50 6.07 -9.43
CA ILE A 40 -2.11 6.35 -8.05
C ILE A 40 -2.01 5.04 -7.27
N SER A 41 -1.03 4.91 -6.41
CA SER A 41 -0.92 3.82 -5.46
C SER A 41 -1.74 4.13 -4.21
N VAL A 42 -2.65 3.23 -3.84
CA VAL A 42 -3.45 3.29 -2.61
C VAL A 42 -3.14 2.04 -1.78
N ASN A 43 -2.48 2.18 -0.65
CA ASN A 43 -1.94 1.06 0.12
C ASN A 43 -1.19 0.05 -0.76
N GLY A 44 -0.36 0.52 -1.70
CA GLY A 44 0.40 -0.33 -2.61
C GLY A 44 -0.42 -0.94 -3.75
N VAL A 45 -1.68 -0.58 -3.94
CA VAL A 45 -2.50 -1.02 -5.07
C VAL A 45 -2.55 0.07 -6.12
N CYS A 46 -2.14 -0.24 -7.34
CA CYS A 46 -2.23 0.68 -8.48
C CYS A 46 -3.70 0.83 -8.91
N LEU A 47 -4.23 2.03 -8.77
CA LEU A 47 -5.60 2.39 -9.15
C LEU A 47 -5.58 3.54 -10.14
N THR A 48 -6.68 3.72 -10.87
CA THR A 48 -6.88 4.83 -11.80
C THR A 48 -7.77 5.90 -11.17
N VAL A 49 -7.35 7.14 -11.24
CA VAL A 49 -8.16 8.29 -10.81
C VAL A 49 -9.31 8.50 -11.79
N VAL A 50 -10.56 8.30 -11.36
CA VAL A 50 -11.75 8.43 -12.19
C VAL A 50 -12.54 9.70 -11.93
N GLU A 51 -12.41 10.28 -10.74
CA GLU A 51 -13.06 11.54 -10.34
C GLU A 51 -12.13 12.30 -9.40
N LYS A 52 -12.22 13.61 -9.40
CA LYS A 52 -11.63 14.47 -8.38
C LYS A 52 -12.47 15.73 -8.18
N GLY A 53 -12.38 16.28 -6.98
CA GLY A 53 -13.17 17.45 -6.64
C GLY A 53 -12.89 17.96 -5.24
N VAL A 54 -13.81 18.76 -4.74
CA VAL A 54 -13.84 19.21 -3.35
C VAL A 54 -15.15 18.73 -2.76
N GLY A 55 -15.08 18.00 -1.66
CA GLY A 55 -16.22 17.38 -1.01
C GLY A 55 -16.02 17.27 0.49
N ARG A 56 -17.02 16.78 1.21
CA ARG A 56 -16.90 16.57 2.64
C ARG A 56 -16.28 15.21 2.90
N GLY A 57 -15.24 15.18 3.75
CA GLY A 57 -14.61 13.96 4.26
C GLY A 57 -15.51 13.19 5.21
N PHE A 58 -15.03 12.04 5.67
CA PHE A 58 -15.69 11.29 6.74
C PHE A 58 -15.47 12.01 8.08
N HIS A 59 -16.51 12.70 8.57
CA HIS A 59 -16.43 13.49 9.80
C HIS A 59 -17.68 13.30 10.66
N PRO A 60 -17.54 13.19 11.98
CA PRO A 60 -18.70 13.09 12.89
C PRO A 60 -19.68 14.25 12.78
N ASN A 61 -19.22 15.39 12.24
CA ASN A 61 -20.03 16.61 12.09
C ASN A 61 -19.74 17.27 10.71
N PRO A 62 -20.13 16.62 9.58
CA PRO A 62 -19.74 17.03 8.23
C PRO A 62 -20.24 18.45 7.85
N GLU A 63 -21.32 18.92 8.48
CA GLU A 63 -21.84 20.28 8.24
C GLU A 63 -20.96 21.40 8.79
N LYS A 64 -20.12 21.10 9.77
CA LYS A 64 -19.22 22.07 10.41
C LYS A 64 -17.79 22.01 9.91
N THR A 65 -17.48 21.04 9.03
CA THR A 65 -16.15 20.85 8.48
C THR A 65 -16.08 21.45 7.06
N PRO A 66 -15.06 22.26 6.73
CA PRO A 66 -14.89 22.73 5.37
C PRO A 66 -14.72 21.54 4.42
N PRO A 67 -15.13 21.69 3.15
CA PRO A 67 -14.94 20.65 2.16
C PRO A 67 -13.44 20.42 1.90
N ASP A 68 -13.04 19.15 1.81
CA ASP A 68 -11.67 18.73 1.54
C ASP A 68 -11.50 18.29 0.07
N PRO A 69 -10.30 18.50 -0.50
CA PRO A 69 -9.98 17.91 -1.79
C PRO A 69 -10.05 16.39 -1.74
N PHE A 70 -10.64 15.77 -2.75
CA PHE A 70 -10.76 14.33 -2.87
C PHE A 70 -10.47 13.84 -4.29
N PHE A 71 -10.17 12.57 -4.40
CA PHE A 71 -10.26 11.80 -5.63
C PHE A 71 -11.05 10.52 -5.40
N SER A 72 -11.54 9.91 -6.50
CA SER A 72 -12.17 8.59 -6.46
C SER A 72 -11.47 7.64 -7.42
N ALA A 73 -11.47 6.35 -7.04
CA ALA A 73 -10.99 5.25 -7.85
C ALA A 73 -11.97 4.07 -7.77
N GLU A 74 -12.10 3.32 -8.85
CA GLU A 74 -12.94 2.12 -8.91
C GLU A 74 -12.10 0.88 -8.60
N ILE A 75 -12.66 -0.02 -7.80
CA ILE A 75 -12.03 -1.26 -7.35
C ILE A 75 -12.89 -2.42 -7.82
N GLY A 76 -12.35 -3.20 -8.74
CA GLY A 76 -12.99 -4.41 -9.24
C GLY A 76 -13.00 -5.54 -8.21
N PRO A 77 -13.86 -6.57 -8.40
CA PRO A 77 -14.06 -7.65 -7.44
C PRO A 77 -12.78 -8.45 -7.17
N GLU A 78 -11.94 -8.67 -8.16
CA GLU A 78 -10.67 -9.39 -7.95
C GLU A 78 -9.71 -8.58 -7.06
N THR A 79 -9.52 -7.30 -7.34
CA THR A 79 -8.70 -6.40 -6.49
C THR A 79 -9.23 -6.35 -5.06
N ALA A 80 -10.54 -6.23 -4.90
CA ALA A 80 -11.19 -6.24 -3.57
C ALA A 80 -10.90 -7.53 -2.79
N LYS A 81 -10.88 -8.68 -3.48
CA LYS A 81 -10.66 -9.99 -2.89
C LYS A 81 -9.21 -10.23 -2.47
N VAL A 82 -8.25 -9.87 -3.34
CA VAL A 82 -6.83 -10.20 -3.13
C VAL A 82 -6.05 -9.15 -2.34
N THR A 83 -6.65 -7.98 -2.07
CA THR A 83 -6.02 -6.89 -1.33
C THR A 83 -6.75 -6.55 -0.02
N SER A 84 -6.14 -5.70 0.81
CA SER A 84 -6.77 -5.15 2.00
C SER A 84 -7.85 -4.10 1.68
N LEU A 85 -7.94 -3.61 0.42
CA LEU A 85 -8.87 -2.54 0.04
C LEU A 85 -10.33 -2.95 0.19
N GLY A 86 -10.66 -4.25 0.04
CA GLY A 86 -12.01 -4.77 0.24
C GLY A 86 -12.56 -4.64 1.67
N ALA A 87 -11.69 -4.37 2.66
CA ALA A 87 -12.07 -4.19 4.06
C ALA A 87 -12.10 -2.73 4.51
N LEU A 88 -11.79 -1.77 3.62
CA LEU A 88 -11.80 -0.35 3.94
C LEU A 88 -13.22 0.15 4.20
N SER A 89 -13.30 1.12 5.09
CA SER A 89 -14.55 1.82 5.46
C SER A 89 -14.28 3.31 5.64
N GLY A 90 -15.31 4.11 5.79
CA GLY A 90 -15.16 5.53 6.11
C GLY A 90 -14.28 5.73 7.35
N GLY A 91 -13.34 6.67 7.27
CA GLY A 91 -12.34 6.95 8.30
C GLY A 91 -11.07 6.08 8.22
N SER A 92 -11.01 5.06 7.35
CA SER A 92 -9.78 4.29 7.15
C SER A 92 -8.67 5.17 6.58
N LEU A 93 -7.46 5.06 7.11
CA LEU A 93 -6.27 5.73 6.57
C LEU A 93 -5.61 4.88 5.49
N VAL A 94 -5.17 5.52 4.43
CA VAL A 94 -4.50 4.86 3.30
C VAL A 94 -3.24 5.62 2.89
N ASN A 95 -2.18 4.87 2.59
CA ASN A 95 -0.95 5.41 2.02
C ASN A 95 -1.17 5.76 0.55
N LEU A 96 -0.68 6.91 0.14
CA LEU A 96 -0.81 7.41 -1.23
C LEU A 96 0.56 7.75 -1.82
N GLU A 97 0.78 7.30 -3.06
CA GLU A 97 1.95 7.68 -3.86
C GLU A 97 1.49 7.87 -5.30
N ARG A 98 1.85 8.99 -5.92
CA ARG A 98 1.62 9.24 -7.34
C ARG A 98 2.59 8.44 -8.21
N ALA A 99 2.19 8.15 -9.44
CA ALA A 99 3.09 7.52 -10.38
C ALA A 99 4.37 8.35 -10.56
N MET A 100 5.52 7.68 -10.46
CA MET A 100 6.83 8.32 -10.58
C MET A 100 6.99 8.94 -11.98
N PRO A 101 7.38 10.21 -12.11
CA PRO A 101 7.69 10.83 -13.38
C PRO A 101 8.94 10.17 -14.01
N ALA A 102 9.02 10.16 -15.36
CA ALA A 102 10.09 9.48 -16.09
C ALA A 102 11.51 9.96 -15.74
N ASN A 103 11.64 11.18 -15.25
CA ASN A 103 12.89 11.80 -14.77
C ASN A 103 13.00 11.81 -13.24
N GLY A 104 12.15 11.06 -12.54
CA GLY A 104 12.12 10.93 -11.09
C GLY A 104 13.31 10.12 -10.55
N ARG A 105 13.50 10.20 -9.23
CA ARG A 105 14.54 9.43 -8.50
C ARG A 105 13.90 8.20 -7.88
N PHE A 106 14.61 7.08 -7.90
CA PHE A 106 14.24 5.90 -7.13
C PHE A 106 14.75 6.06 -5.70
N GLY A 107 13.88 6.49 -4.78
CA GLY A 107 14.24 6.63 -3.38
C GLY A 107 14.04 5.35 -2.56
N GLY A 108 13.19 4.42 -3.03
CA GLY A 108 12.94 3.10 -2.46
C GLY A 108 13.38 1.99 -3.42
N HIS A 109 12.41 1.17 -3.88
CA HIS A 109 12.63 0.14 -4.90
C HIS A 109 11.55 0.20 -5.99
N LEU A 110 11.61 -0.68 -6.98
CA LEU A 110 10.61 -0.75 -8.06
C LEU A 110 9.31 -1.35 -7.51
N VAL A 111 8.29 -0.52 -7.32
CA VAL A 111 6.94 -0.92 -6.89
C VAL A 111 5.99 -0.73 -8.08
N LEU A 112 5.27 -1.78 -8.44
CA LEU A 112 4.34 -1.75 -9.57
C LEU A 112 2.93 -1.34 -9.13
N GLY A 113 2.61 -1.57 -7.85
CA GLY A 113 1.25 -1.49 -7.33
C GLY A 113 0.44 -2.76 -7.63
N HIS A 114 1.13 -3.87 -7.87
CA HIS A 114 0.55 -5.17 -8.19
C HIS A 114 0.73 -6.11 -6.98
N VAL A 115 -0.16 -5.97 -6.02
CA VAL A 115 -0.14 -6.73 -4.77
C VAL A 115 -0.14 -8.23 -5.04
N ASP A 116 0.82 -8.95 -4.46
CA ASP A 116 0.94 -10.41 -4.60
C ASP A 116 0.03 -11.16 -3.65
N ALA A 117 -0.10 -10.65 -2.43
CA ALA A 117 -0.95 -11.22 -1.40
C ALA A 117 -1.18 -10.21 -0.27
N THR A 118 -2.01 -10.58 0.69
CA THR A 118 -2.08 -9.88 1.97
C THR A 118 -1.30 -10.63 3.04
N GLY A 119 -0.62 -9.87 3.89
CA GLY A 119 -0.04 -10.32 5.15
C GLY A 119 -0.85 -9.84 6.34
N THR A 120 -0.39 -10.21 7.54
CA THR A 120 -0.98 -9.76 8.80
C THR A 120 0.11 -9.25 9.72
N ILE A 121 -0.09 -8.09 10.32
CA ILE A 121 0.78 -7.57 11.37
C ILE A 121 0.67 -8.48 12.60
N GLN A 122 1.74 -9.15 12.95
CA GLN A 122 1.79 -10.06 14.11
C GLN A 122 2.12 -9.31 15.39
N SER A 123 3.06 -8.36 15.30
CA SER A 123 3.45 -7.55 16.45
C SER A 123 4.07 -6.22 16.01
N ILE A 124 3.94 -5.21 16.87
CA ILE A 124 4.64 -3.93 16.78
C ILE A 124 5.35 -3.72 18.09
N ARG A 125 6.68 -3.64 18.07
CA ARG A 125 7.51 -3.53 19.28
C ARG A 125 8.39 -2.28 19.17
N PRO A 126 8.16 -1.26 20.01
CA PRO A 126 9.07 -0.13 20.11
C PRO A 126 10.45 -0.57 20.60
N GLU A 127 11.52 -0.03 20.01
CA GLU A 127 12.91 -0.21 20.44
C GLU A 127 13.67 1.10 20.26
N ALA A 128 13.95 1.79 21.35
CA ALA A 128 14.43 3.17 21.35
C ALA A 128 13.52 4.08 20.50
N ASP A 129 14.07 4.76 19.48
CA ASP A 129 13.32 5.62 18.57
C ASP A 129 12.68 4.86 17.39
N PHE A 130 12.96 3.57 17.23
CA PHE A 130 12.50 2.74 16.12
C PHE A 130 11.32 1.85 16.53
N SER A 131 10.65 1.28 15.54
CA SER A 131 9.64 0.24 15.75
C SER A 131 9.97 -1.00 14.93
N TRP A 132 9.99 -2.15 15.58
CA TRP A 132 10.03 -3.44 14.92
C TRP A 132 8.61 -3.90 14.62
N ILE A 133 8.35 -4.23 13.36
CA ILE A 133 7.06 -4.75 12.92
C ILE A 133 7.29 -6.15 12.36
N THR A 134 6.62 -7.13 12.93
CA THR A 134 6.60 -8.51 12.42
C THR A 134 5.36 -8.69 11.57
N VAL A 135 5.56 -9.15 10.33
CA VAL A 135 4.50 -9.39 9.34
C VAL A 135 4.51 -10.86 8.95
N SER A 136 3.36 -11.53 9.03
CA SER A 136 3.20 -12.86 8.44
C SER A 136 2.82 -12.76 6.98
N PHE A 137 3.24 -13.75 6.19
CA PHE A 137 2.97 -13.83 4.77
C PHE A 137 2.61 -15.26 4.33
N PRO A 138 1.84 -15.44 3.24
CA PRO A 138 1.56 -16.74 2.68
C PRO A 138 2.84 -17.43 2.16
N ALA A 139 2.98 -18.72 2.39
CA ALA A 139 4.16 -19.51 2.01
C ALA A 139 4.56 -19.37 0.52
N ALA A 140 3.59 -19.06 -0.36
CA ALA A 140 3.83 -18.80 -1.77
C ALA A 140 4.75 -17.60 -2.03
N LEU A 141 4.88 -16.67 -1.09
CA LEU A 141 5.77 -15.51 -1.22
C LEU A 141 7.21 -15.79 -0.76
N ALA A 142 7.45 -16.90 -0.04
CA ALA A 142 8.77 -17.20 0.51
C ALA A 142 9.92 -17.18 -0.53
N PRO A 143 9.75 -17.68 -1.78
CA PRO A 143 10.81 -17.65 -2.78
C PRO A 143 11.21 -16.24 -3.26
N TYR A 144 10.35 -15.24 -3.05
CA TYR A 144 10.55 -13.86 -3.51
C TYR A 144 11.09 -12.93 -2.42
N LEU A 145 11.08 -13.38 -1.16
CA LEU A 145 11.58 -12.61 -0.02
C LEU A 145 12.99 -13.02 0.32
N ILE A 146 13.88 -12.06 0.51
CA ILE A 146 15.27 -12.30 0.89
C ILE A 146 15.65 -11.42 2.09
N HIS A 147 16.50 -11.97 2.97
CA HIS A 147 17.07 -11.17 4.05
C HIS A 147 17.84 -9.97 3.49
N ARG A 148 17.57 -8.78 4.00
CA ARG A 148 18.07 -7.48 3.53
C ARG A 148 17.59 -7.06 2.14
N GLY A 149 16.64 -7.78 1.56
CA GLY A 149 15.94 -7.36 0.34
C GLY A 149 14.83 -6.38 0.63
N SER A 150 14.22 -5.88 -0.45
CA SER A 150 13.10 -4.96 -0.38
C SER A 150 11.77 -5.71 -0.42
N VAL A 151 10.77 -5.17 0.26
CA VAL A 151 9.37 -5.56 0.19
C VAL A 151 8.50 -4.32 0.33
N ALA A 152 7.41 -4.23 -0.42
CA ALA A 152 6.42 -3.20 -0.20
C ALA A 152 5.33 -3.71 0.75
N VAL A 153 5.09 -2.99 1.85
CA VAL A 153 4.02 -3.25 2.82
C VAL A 153 3.07 -2.05 2.79
N ASP A 154 1.82 -2.26 2.38
CA ASP A 154 0.87 -1.17 2.09
C ASP A 154 1.50 -0.06 1.24
N GLY A 155 2.30 -0.45 0.25
CA GLY A 155 3.01 0.46 -0.64
C GLY A 155 4.27 1.09 -0.07
N ILE A 156 4.61 0.86 1.19
CA ILE A 156 5.82 1.40 1.82
C ILE A 156 7.00 0.50 1.48
N SER A 157 8.05 1.05 0.85
CA SER A 157 9.32 0.34 0.61
C SER A 157 10.05 0.11 1.93
N LEU A 158 10.19 -1.16 2.32
CA LEU A 158 10.84 -1.55 3.57
C LEU A 158 11.91 -2.60 3.32
N THR A 159 12.89 -2.65 4.21
CA THR A 159 13.95 -3.66 4.17
C THR A 159 13.60 -4.82 5.10
N VAL A 160 13.66 -6.04 4.60
CA VAL A 160 13.51 -7.27 5.39
C VAL A 160 14.71 -7.42 6.32
N ALA A 161 14.55 -7.04 7.58
CA ALA A 161 15.63 -7.09 8.56
C ALA A 161 15.84 -8.49 9.16
N LYS A 162 14.77 -9.28 9.26
CA LYS A 162 14.80 -10.70 9.61
C LYS A 162 13.80 -11.44 8.73
N LEU A 163 14.12 -12.66 8.37
CA LEU A 163 13.26 -13.51 7.55
C LEU A 163 13.18 -14.90 8.18
N ASP A 164 11.97 -15.38 8.37
CA ASP A 164 11.64 -16.74 8.80
C ASP A 164 10.78 -17.41 7.72
N THR A 165 10.32 -18.61 7.93
CA THR A 165 9.54 -19.42 6.98
C THR A 165 8.20 -18.80 6.59
N THR A 166 7.54 -18.07 7.50
CA THR A 166 6.21 -17.49 7.31
C THR A 166 6.08 -16.07 7.83
N THR A 167 7.15 -15.49 8.35
CA THR A 167 7.19 -14.12 8.87
C THR A 167 8.46 -13.40 8.47
N PHE A 168 8.38 -12.08 8.37
CA PHE A 168 9.56 -11.22 8.33
C PHE A 168 9.41 -10.06 9.32
N ASP A 169 10.56 -9.56 9.77
CA ASP A 169 10.61 -8.33 10.56
C ASP A 169 11.16 -7.19 9.70
N VAL A 170 10.56 -6.03 9.86
CA VAL A 170 11.09 -4.75 9.35
C VAL A 170 11.36 -3.81 10.52
N GLN A 171 12.40 -3.01 10.43
CA GLN A 171 12.67 -1.93 11.37
C GLN A 171 12.25 -0.60 10.74
N VAL A 172 11.30 0.07 11.37
CA VAL A 172 10.69 1.30 10.85
C VAL A 172 11.23 2.50 11.64
N VAL A 173 11.74 3.51 10.91
CA VAL A 173 12.21 4.76 11.50
C VAL A 173 11.02 5.63 11.93
N PRO A 174 11.19 6.55 12.91
CA PRO A 174 10.11 7.39 13.43
C PRO A 174 9.39 8.20 12.34
N PHE A 175 10.14 8.71 11.35
CA PHE A 175 9.58 9.45 10.23
C PHE A 175 8.58 8.61 9.44
N THR A 176 8.96 7.39 9.03
CA THR A 176 8.07 6.49 8.27
C THR A 176 6.84 6.10 9.09
N LEU A 177 7.03 5.80 10.38
CA LEU A 177 5.92 5.45 11.26
C LEU A 177 4.89 6.58 11.36
N SER A 178 5.33 7.82 11.50
CA SER A 178 4.44 8.98 11.69
C SER A 178 3.82 9.51 10.39
N HIS A 179 4.46 9.28 9.23
CA HIS A 179 4.03 9.82 7.93
C HIS A 179 3.33 8.79 7.04
N THR A 180 3.01 7.61 7.57
CA THR A 180 2.27 6.56 6.85
C THR A 180 1.09 6.06 7.67
N ASN A 181 0.27 5.15 7.09
CA ASN A 181 -0.82 4.49 7.79
C ASN A 181 -0.33 3.66 8.99
N LEU A 182 0.96 3.31 9.04
CA LEU A 182 1.57 2.55 10.16
C LEU A 182 1.37 3.21 11.52
N ARG A 183 1.16 4.54 11.57
CA ARG A 183 0.86 5.26 12.82
C ARG A 183 -0.39 4.76 13.55
N ASN A 184 -1.34 4.18 12.80
CA ASN A 184 -2.61 3.68 13.35
C ASN A 184 -2.71 2.14 13.29
N THR A 185 -1.70 1.48 12.71
CA THR A 185 -1.67 0.03 12.52
C THR A 185 -1.51 -0.71 13.86
N ARG A 186 -2.18 -1.85 13.97
CA ARG A 186 -2.18 -2.70 15.17
C ARG A 186 -1.89 -4.15 14.81
N ALA A 187 -1.50 -4.94 15.79
CA ALA A 187 -1.45 -6.40 15.63
C ALA A 187 -2.84 -6.94 15.25
N GLY A 188 -2.89 -7.81 14.25
CA GLY A 188 -4.09 -8.34 13.64
C GLY A 188 -4.50 -7.63 12.34
N ASP A 189 -3.99 -6.44 12.05
CA ASP A 189 -4.33 -5.71 10.82
C ASP A 189 -3.77 -6.42 9.58
N ARG A 190 -4.59 -6.46 8.52
CA ARG A 190 -4.18 -6.97 7.20
C ARG A 190 -3.47 -5.86 6.44
N VAL A 191 -2.37 -6.22 5.79
CA VAL A 191 -1.56 -5.33 4.94
C VAL A 191 -1.35 -5.95 3.57
N ASN A 192 -1.25 -5.12 2.54
CA ASN A 192 -0.89 -5.55 1.19
C ASN A 192 0.61 -5.80 1.12
N LEU A 193 1.00 -6.88 0.46
CA LEU A 193 2.40 -7.24 0.23
C LEU A 193 2.67 -7.29 -1.27
N GLU A 194 3.72 -6.59 -1.70
CA GLU A 194 4.29 -6.72 -3.04
C GLU A 194 5.77 -7.04 -2.89
N CYS A 195 6.18 -8.19 -3.42
CA CYS A 195 7.58 -8.60 -3.47
C CYS A 195 8.31 -7.84 -4.59
N ASP A 196 9.61 -7.63 -4.41
CA ASP A 196 10.43 -6.98 -5.43
C ASP A 196 10.31 -7.73 -6.77
N MET A 197 9.96 -6.99 -7.82
CA MET A 197 9.73 -7.54 -9.16
C MET A 197 10.95 -8.24 -9.75
N VAL A 198 12.17 -7.84 -9.35
CA VAL A 198 13.41 -8.46 -9.83
C VAL A 198 13.45 -9.95 -9.47
N GLY A 199 13.08 -10.29 -8.22
CA GLY A 199 12.97 -11.69 -7.78
C GLY A 199 11.98 -12.50 -8.62
N LYS A 200 10.80 -11.92 -8.94
CA LYS A 200 9.77 -12.57 -9.76
C LYS A 200 10.27 -12.91 -11.16
N TYR A 201 10.94 -11.96 -11.83
CA TYR A 201 11.49 -12.18 -13.17
C TYR A 201 12.64 -13.18 -13.19
N VAL A 202 13.53 -13.14 -12.20
CA VAL A 202 14.63 -14.10 -12.07
C VAL A 202 14.09 -15.52 -11.89
N LEU A 203 13.17 -15.73 -10.95
CA LEU A 203 12.58 -17.06 -10.72
C LEU A 203 11.84 -17.57 -11.95
N ARG A 204 11.06 -16.72 -12.62
CA ARG A 204 10.37 -17.10 -13.85
C ARG A 204 11.34 -17.50 -14.98
N ALA A 205 12.45 -16.79 -15.13
CA ALA A 205 13.47 -17.13 -16.11
C ALA A 205 14.12 -18.49 -15.79
N MET A 206 14.41 -18.77 -14.52
CA MET A 206 14.98 -20.05 -14.06
C MET A 206 14.03 -21.24 -14.33
N GLU A 207 12.73 -21.07 -14.08
CA GLU A 207 11.72 -22.07 -14.41
C GLU A 207 11.71 -22.42 -15.91
N ILE A 208 11.77 -21.40 -16.79
CA ILE A 208 11.76 -21.59 -18.24
C ILE A 208 13.01 -22.33 -18.73
N ILE A 209 14.17 -22.08 -18.10
CA ILE A 209 15.44 -22.72 -18.43
C ILE A 209 15.50 -24.15 -17.87
N GLY A 210 14.53 -24.57 -17.05
CA GLY A 210 14.48 -25.92 -16.47
C GLY A 210 15.38 -26.09 -15.25
N THR A 211 15.86 -25.01 -14.64
CA THR A 211 16.60 -25.07 -13.40
C THR A 211 15.57 -25.19 -12.27
N LYS A 212 15.55 -26.34 -11.57
CA LYS A 212 14.74 -26.49 -10.34
C LYS A 212 15.36 -25.60 -9.26
N VAL A 213 14.61 -24.66 -8.79
CA VAL A 213 14.93 -23.86 -7.59
C VAL A 213 14.46 -24.56 -6.32
#